data_33570a5a9a63a9173d51b9763543ec3e
#
_entry.id   33570a5a9a63a9173d51b9763543ec3e
#
_cell.length_a   1.000
_cell.length_b   1.000
_cell.length_c   1.000
_cell.angle_alpha   90.00
_cell.angle_beta   90.00
_cell.angle_gamma   90.00
#
_symmetry.space_group_name_H-M   'P 1'
#
loop_
_entity.id
_entity.type
_entity.pdbx_description
1 polymer ?
#
loop_
_entity_poly.entity_id
_entity_poly.type
_entity_poly.pdbx_seq_one_letter_code
_entity_poly.pdbx_strand_id
1 'polypeptide(L)'
;MSDSLKTIKERLLLIQEENDPYLELLRQDSRVGVQKLLSQWEKRLAKEAAQVAKYQEMMVFEQAFYEQGHRFIAGIDEVGRGPLAGPVVACAVILSPDHPIYGLDDSKKLSAKRRGELFTQIQENALGIGIGVVEPSEIDRVNIYQASRQAMLLAVEELPFPPSALLL
;
A
#
# COMPACT_ATOMS: atom_id res chain seq x y z
N MET A 1 28.71 -32.72 1.18
CA MET A 1 28.47 -32.18 2.55
C MET A 1 27.14 -31.46 2.52
N SER A 2 26.25 -31.74 3.46
CA SER A 2 24.98 -31.01 3.52
C SER A 2 25.17 -29.65 4.18
N ASP A 3 24.60 -28.60 3.57
CA ASP A 3 24.67 -27.24 4.11
C ASP A 3 24.14 -27.13 5.54
N SER A 4 24.68 -26.21 6.33
CA SER A 4 24.14 -25.88 7.65
C SER A 4 22.78 -25.21 7.55
N LEU A 5 21.91 -25.31 8.56
CA LEU A 5 20.62 -24.62 8.57
C LEU A 5 20.77 -23.10 8.42
N LYS A 6 21.87 -22.52 8.94
CA LYS A 6 22.19 -21.10 8.78
C LYS A 6 22.43 -20.75 7.31
N THR A 7 23.29 -21.52 6.65
CA THR A 7 23.62 -21.34 5.22
C THR A 7 22.38 -21.51 4.33
N ILE A 8 21.55 -22.53 4.62
CA ILE A 8 20.29 -22.77 3.90
C ILE A 8 19.35 -21.57 4.05
N LYS A 9 19.18 -21.05 5.27
CA LYS A 9 18.34 -19.89 5.53
C LYS A 9 18.80 -18.66 4.76
N GLU A 10 20.10 -18.35 4.80
CA GLU A 10 20.70 -17.23 4.07
C GLU A 10 20.47 -17.36 2.57
N ARG A 11 20.64 -18.56 2.02
CA ARG A 11 20.46 -18.82 0.59
C ARG A 11 18.99 -18.74 0.18
N LEU A 12 18.06 -19.27 0.98
CA LEU A 12 16.62 -19.14 0.73
C LEU A 12 16.11 -17.68 0.74
N LEU A 13 16.80 -16.75 1.42
CA LEU A 13 16.44 -15.33 1.36
C LEU A 13 16.71 -14.70 -0.02
N LEU A 14 17.65 -15.25 -0.77
CA LEU A 14 18.05 -14.75 -2.09
C LEU A 14 17.26 -15.38 -3.24
N ILE A 15 16.66 -16.56 -3.01
CA ILE A 15 15.87 -17.27 -4.01
C ILE A 15 14.49 -16.67 -4.10
N GLN A 16 14.12 -16.22 -5.30
CA GLN A 16 12.79 -15.66 -5.60
C GLN A 16 11.98 -16.54 -6.56
N GLU A 17 12.62 -17.46 -7.26
CA GLU A 17 11.97 -18.33 -8.25
C GLU A 17 11.74 -19.74 -7.71
N GLU A 18 10.55 -20.30 -7.97
CA GLU A 18 10.16 -21.62 -7.49
C GLU A 18 10.89 -22.79 -8.21
N ASN A 19 11.49 -22.51 -9.35
CA ASN A 19 12.21 -23.48 -10.18
C ASN A 19 13.74 -23.48 -9.96
N ASP A 20 14.22 -22.81 -8.88
CA ASP A 20 15.65 -22.85 -8.53
C ASP A 20 16.07 -24.30 -8.20
N PRO A 21 17.14 -24.83 -8.86
CA PRO A 21 17.60 -26.21 -8.65
C PRO A 21 17.96 -26.55 -7.20
N TYR A 22 18.31 -25.54 -6.40
CA TYR A 22 18.61 -25.74 -4.99
C TYR A 22 17.38 -26.13 -4.16
N LEU A 23 16.21 -25.67 -4.56
CA LEU A 23 14.96 -26.03 -3.88
C LEU A 23 14.65 -27.54 -4.05
N GLU A 24 14.94 -28.12 -5.20
CA GLU A 24 14.78 -29.56 -5.42
C GLU A 24 15.66 -30.40 -4.47
N LEU A 25 16.90 -29.94 -4.22
CA LEU A 25 17.78 -30.57 -3.25
C LEU A 25 17.21 -30.45 -1.82
N LEU A 26 16.64 -29.30 -1.47
CA LEU A 26 16.04 -29.08 -0.15
C LEU A 26 14.74 -29.87 0.04
N ARG A 27 13.94 -30.08 -1.01
CA ARG A 27 12.73 -30.92 -0.97
C ARG A 27 13.05 -32.38 -0.67
N GLN A 28 14.22 -32.88 -1.12
CA GLN A 28 14.70 -34.23 -0.85
C GLN A 28 15.41 -34.38 0.50
N ASP A 29 15.71 -33.30 1.18
CA ASP A 29 16.41 -33.31 2.49
C ASP A 29 15.42 -33.65 3.60
N SER A 30 15.60 -34.80 4.25
CA SER A 30 14.70 -35.29 5.31
C SER A 30 14.84 -34.60 6.66
N ARG A 31 15.81 -33.67 6.82
CA ARG A 31 16.01 -32.97 8.09
C ARG A 31 14.82 -32.05 8.40
N VAL A 32 14.20 -32.21 9.56
CA VAL A 32 13.03 -31.43 10.00
C VAL A 32 13.29 -29.94 9.95
N GLY A 33 14.51 -29.49 10.32
CA GLY A 33 14.91 -28.09 10.26
C GLY A 33 14.93 -27.53 8.84
N VAL A 34 15.32 -28.31 7.83
CA VAL A 34 15.33 -27.94 6.43
C VAL A 34 13.89 -27.84 5.90
N GLN A 35 13.05 -28.81 6.18
CA GLN A 35 11.64 -28.80 5.76
C GLN A 35 10.88 -27.60 6.36
N LYS A 36 11.19 -27.24 7.61
CA LYS A 36 10.63 -26.04 8.24
C LYS A 36 11.07 -24.74 7.54
N LEU A 37 12.34 -24.62 7.16
CA LEU A 37 12.85 -23.47 6.43
C LEU A 37 12.23 -23.37 5.03
N LEU A 38 12.10 -24.49 4.34
CA LEU A 38 11.45 -24.56 3.02
C LEU A 38 9.99 -24.11 3.10
N SER A 39 9.21 -24.64 4.05
CA SER A 39 7.82 -24.23 4.27
C SER A 39 7.69 -22.73 4.63
N GLN A 40 8.63 -22.17 5.37
CA GLN A 40 8.64 -20.74 5.67
C GLN A 40 8.91 -19.91 4.41
N TRP A 41 9.81 -20.38 3.55
CA TRP A 41 10.13 -19.75 2.28
C TRP A 41 8.91 -19.78 1.34
N GLU A 42 8.25 -20.94 1.16
CA GLU A 42 7.04 -21.09 0.35
C GLU A 42 5.92 -20.14 0.82
N LYS A 43 5.69 -20.06 2.15
CA LYS A 43 4.70 -19.14 2.72
C LYS A 43 5.03 -17.67 2.46
N ARG A 44 6.33 -17.32 2.48
CA ARG A 44 6.78 -15.96 2.14
C ARG A 44 6.45 -15.62 0.70
N LEU A 45 6.84 -16.47 -0.26
CA LEU A 45 6.55 -16.25 -1.69
C LEU A 45 5.05 -16.18 -1.98
N ALA A 46 4.27 -17.09 -1.41
CA ALA A 46 2.82 -17.07 -1.57
C ALA A 46 2.20 -15.77 -1.04
N LYS A 47 2.71 -15.25 0.09
CA LYS A 47 2.28 -13.96 0.64
C LYS A 47 2.67 -12.79 -0.26
N GLU A 48 3.89 -12.78 -0.77
CA GLU A 48 4.37 -11.74 -1.70
C GLU A 48 3.54 -11.75 -2.99
N ALA A 49 3.30 -12.92 -3.58
CA ALA A 49 2.45 -13.08 -4.76
C ALA A 49 1.00 -12.61 -4.52
N ALA A 50 0.43 -12.94 -3.35
CA ALA A 50 -0.90 -12.48 -2.98
C ALA A 50 -0.97 -10.95 -2.83
N GLN A 51 0.09 -10.31 -2.32
CA GLN A 51 0.16 -8.85 -2.23
C GLN A 51 0.25 -8.19 -3.61
N VAL A 52 1.01 -8.78 -4.53
CA VAL A 52 1.09 -8.31 -5.93
C VAL A 52 -0.28 -8.44 -6.61
N ALA A 53 -0.90 -9.60 -6.51
CA ALA A 53 -2.24 -9.83 -7.10
C ALA A 53 -3.27 -8.84 -6.55
N LYS A 54 -3.29 -8.65 -5.23
CA LYS A 54 -4.19 -7.68 -4.59
C LYS A 54 -3.92 -6.24 -5.05
N TYR A 55 -2.66 -5.85 -5.18
CA TYR A 55 -2.31 -4.53 -5.71
C TYR A 55 -2.86 -4.35 -7.13
N GLN A 56 -2.72 -5.36 -8.00
CA GLN A 56 -3.25 -5.33 -9.35
C GLN A 56 -4.78 -5.19 -9.38
N GLU A 57 -5.49 -5.91 -8.50
CA GLU A 57 -6.95 -5.76 -8.36
C GLU A 57 -7.35 -4.34 -7.93
N MET A 58 -6.59 -3.73 -7.01
CA MET A 58 -6.87 -2.36 -6.56
C MET A 58 -6.62 -1.33 -7.66
N MET A 59 -5.64 -1.55 -8.52
CA MET A 59 -5.23 -0.64 -9.59
C MET A 59 -6.15 -0.67 -10.84
N VAL A 60 -7.24 -1.41 -10.83
CA VAL A 60 -8.13 -1.56 -12.00
C VAL A 60 -8.69 -0.21 -12.48
N PHE A 61 -9.06 0.68 -11.55
CA PHE A 61 -9.58 2.00 -11.90
C PHE A 61 -8.49 2.92 -12.45
N GLU A 62 -7.33 2.95 -11.82
CA GLU A 62 -6.17 3.72 -12.29
C GLU A 62 -5.70 3.24 -13.67
N GLN A 63 -5.66 1.93 -13.90
CA GLN A 63 -5.33 1.34 -15.19
C GLN A 63 -6.26 1.84 -16.30
N ALA A 64 -7.58 1.85 -16.08
CA ALA A 64 -8.56 2.35 -17.03
C ALA A 64 -8.33 3.84 -17.38
N PHE A 65 -7.90 4.64 -16.40
CA PHE A 65 -7.55 6.04 -16.65
C PHE A 65 -6.21 6.18 -17.37
N TYR A 66 -5.21 5.37 -17.05
CA TYR A 66 -3.92 5.35 -17.77
C TYR A 66 -4.10 4.99 -19.25
N GLU A 67 -4.97 4.02 -19.56
CA GLU A 67 -5.32 3.64 -20.94
C GLU A 67 -5.99 4.79 -21.72
N GLN A 68 -6.68 5.69 -21.03
CA GLN A 68 -7.27 6.90 -21.60
C GLN A 68 -6.28 8.07 -21.72
N GLY A 69 -5.02 7.87 -21.33
CA GLY A 69 -3.95 8.88 -21.41
C GLY A 69 -3.82 9.78 -20.19
N HIS A 70 -4.58 9.53 -19.12
CA HIS A 70 -4.36 10.22 -17.84
C HIS A 70 -3.06 9.77 -17.22
N ARG A 71 -2.32 10.68 -16.58
CA ARG A 71 -1.02 10.37 -15.95
C ARG A 71 -1.00 10.56 -14.45
N PHE A 72 -1.71 11.57 -13.96
CA PHE A 72 -1.74 11.96 -12.56
C PHE A 72 -3.14 11.70 -12.02
N ILE A 73 -3.31 10.52 -11.40
CA ILE A 73 -4.57 10.08 -10.83
C ILE A 73 -4.45 10.19 -9.32
N ALA A 74 -5.28 11.03 -8.69
CA ALA A 74 -5.29 11.18 -7.25
C ALA A 74 -6.43 10.36 -6.65
N GLY A 75 -6.09 9.51 -5.67
CA GLY A 75 -7.04 8.94 -4.73
C GLY A 75 -7.27 9.90 -3.57
N ILE A 76 -8.52 10.06 -3.13
CA ILE A 76 -8.89 10.98 -2.04
C ILE A 76 -9.78 10.25 -1.04
N ASP A 77 -9.50 10.45 0.25
CA ASP A 77 -10.34 9.96 1.34
C ASP A 77 -10.29 10.94 2.52
N GLU A 78 -11.29 10.91 3.38
CA GLU A 78 -11.38 11.76 4.54
C GLU A 78 -11.50 10.99 5.86
N VAL A 79 -11.10 11.64 6.92
CA VAL A 79 -11.22 11.18 8.31
C VAL A 79 -11.78 12.31 9.18
N GLY A 80 -12.45 11.94 10.27
CA GLY A 80 -12.99 12.93 11.22
C GLY A 80 -14.50 13.17 11.09
N ARG A 81 -15.24 12.45 10.24
CA ARG A 81 -16.71 12.60 10.11
C ARG A 81 -17.52 11.96 11.24
N GLY A 82 -16.95 10.99 11.95
CA GLY A 82 -17.64 10.26 13.01
C GLY A 82 -17.49 10.81 14.44
N PRO A 83 -16.35 11.41 14.82
CA PRO A 83 -16.17 11.99 16.16
C PRO A 83 -17.11 13.16 16.43
N LEU A 84 -17.50 13.32 17.72
CA LEU A 84 -18.34 14.44 18.17
C LEU A 84 -17.62 15.79 18.13
N ALA A 85 -16.30 15.79 18.14
CA ALA A 85 -15.48 17.00 18.11
C ALA A 85 -14.15 16.70 17.39
N GLY A 86 -13.59 17.70 16.74
CA GLY A 86 -12.35 17.63 15.99
C GLY A 86 -12.53 18.09 14.54
N PRO A 87 -11.44 18.35 13.83
CA PRO A 87 -11.48 18.72 12.42
C PRO A 87 -11.84 17.54 11.51
N VAL A 88 -12.34 17.84 10.33
CA VAL A 88 -12.33 16.91 9.19
C VAL A 88 -11.03 17.10 8.44
N VAL A 89 -10.34 16.00 8.18
CA VAL A 89 -9.08 15.99 7.44
C VAL A 89 -9.26 15.11 6.21
N ALA A 90 -8.90 15.61 5.04
CA ALA A 90 -8.84 14.82 3.81
C ALA A 90 -7.39 14.75 3.32
N CYS A 91 -7.06 13.67 2.65
CA CYS A 91 -5.78 13.47 2.01
C CYS A 91 -5.99 13.10 0.54
N ALA A 92 -5.28 13.78 -0.35
CA ALA A 92 -5.18 13.44 -1.77
C ALA A 92 -3.78 12.90 -2.05
N VAL A 93 -3.68 11.74 -2.69
CA VAL A 93 -2.40 11.08 -2.98
C VAL A 93 -2.34 10.66 -4.44
N ILE A 94 -1.25 11.01 -5.12
CA ILE A 94 -0.92 10.52 -6.46
C ILE A 94 0.22 9.50 -6.29
N LEU A 95 -0.09 8.22 -6.45
CA LEU A 95 0.93 7.17 -6.41
C LEU A 95 1.71 7.10 -7.72
N SER A 96 2.98 6.71 -7.62
CA SER A 96 3.80 6.45 -8.80
C SER A 96 3.49 5.08 -9.39
N PRO A 97 3.17 4.96 -10.69
CA PRO A 97 3.03 3.67 -11.35
C PRO A 97 4.35 2.90 -11.42
N ASP A 98 5.49 3.61 -11.39
CA ASP A 98 6.82 3.00 -11.47
C ASP A 98 7.34 2.47 -10.12
N HIS A 99 6.68 2.87 -9.02
CA HIS A 99 7.05 2.46 -7.65
C HIS A 99 5.83 1.88 -6.92
N PRO A 100 5.41 0.65 -7.24
CA PRO A 100 4.26 0.02 -6.62
C PRO A 100 4.47 -0.21 -5.11
N ILE A 101 3.50 0.14 -4.30
CA ILE A 101 3.53 -0.06 -2.84
C ILE A 101 2.66 -1.26 -2.50
N TYR A 102 3.30 -2.42 -2.30
CA TYR A 102 2.58 -3.66 -2.00
C TYR A 102 2.13 -3.75 -0.55
N GLY A 103 0.94 -4.31 -0.37
CA GLY A 103 0.34 -4.53 0.94
C GLY A 103 -0.49 -3.37 1.46
N LEU A 104 -0.84 -2.42 0.59
CA LEU A 104 -1.89 -1.45 0.85
C LEU A 104 -3.22 -2.19 1.05
N ASP A 105 -4.03 -1.69 1.96
CA ASP A 105 -5.38 -2.18 2.27
C ASP A 105 -6.16 -1.11 3.05
N ASP A 106 -7.44 -1.36 3.28
CA ASP A 106 -8.25 -0.57 4.22
C ASP A 106 -7.50 -0.41 5.56
N SER A 107 -7.37 0.82 6.03
CA SER A 107 -6.63 1.16 7.25
C SER A 107 -7.12 0.39 8.49
N LYS A 108 -8.41 0.02 8.53
CA LYS A 108 -9.02 -0.76 9.61
C LYS A 108 -8.58 -2.23 9.63
N LYS A 109 -8.10 -2.75 8.49
CA LYS A 109 -7.58 -4.12 8.36
C LYS A 109 -6.09 -4.21 8.68
N LEU A 110 -5.39 -3.07 8.76
CA LEU A 110 -3.96 -3.00 8.99
C LEU A 110 -3.63 -2.74 10.47
N SER A 111 -2.58 -3.40 10.98
CA SER A 111 -2.02 -3.08 12.29
C SER A 111 -1.40 -1.67 12.28
N ALA A 112 -1.32 -1.03 13.46
CA ALA A 112 -0.68 0.28 13.61
C ALA A 112 0.77 0.29 13.07
N LYS A 113 1.54 -0.78 13.36
CA LYS A 113 2.90 -0.95 12.84
C LYS A 113 2.91 -0.96 11.32
N ARG A 114 2.02 -1.75 10.69
CA ARG A 114 1.97 -1.86 9.22
C ARG A 114 1.54 -0.54 8.57
N ARG A 115 0.58 0.17 9.17
CA ARG A 115 0.20 1.53 8.70
C ARG A 115 1.40 2.48 8.72
N GLY A 116 2.22 2.47 9.78
CA GLY A 116 3.43 3.29 9.86
C GLY A 116 4.46 2.95 8.79
N GLU A 117 4.69 1.65 8.52
CA GLU A 117 5.60 1.20 7.45
C GLU A 117 5.12 1.66 6.07
N LEU A 118 3.82 1.53 5.79
CA LEU A 118 3.22 1.95 4.53
C LEU A 118 3.19 3.49 4.39
N PHE A 119 2.94 4.21 5.47
CA PHE A 119 3.01 5.67 5.50
C PHE A 119 4.37 6.19 5.04
N THR A 120 5.46 5.60 5.58
CA THR A 120 6.82 5.96 5.14
C THR A 120 7.02 5.68 3.65
N GLN A 121 6.59 4.51 3.16
CA GLN A 121 6.71 4.17 1.74
C GLN A 121 5.91 5.11 0.84
N ILE A 122 4.71 5.52 1.26
CA ILE A 122 3.90 6.51 0.53
C ILE A 122 4.61 7.86 0.48
N GLN A 123 5.13 8.34 1.62
CA GLN A 123 5.86 9.60 1.67
C GLN A 123 7.11 9.63 0.77
N GLU A 124 7.81 8.50 0.67
CA GLU A 124 9.03 8.38 -0.14
C GLU A 124 8.77 8.21 -1.64
N ASN A 125 7.63 7.62 -2.02
CA ASN A 125 7.39 7.17 -3.40
C ASN A 125 6.17 7.81 -4.08
N ALA A 126 5.31 8.54 -3.36
CA ALA A 126 4.20 9.24 -3.99
C ALA A 126 4.70 10.41 -4.85
N LEU A 127 4.05 10.63 -5.98
CA LEU A 127 4.31 11.77 -6.86
C LEU A 127 3.76 13.07 -6.27
N GLY A 128 2.70 12.98 -5.47
CA GLY A 128 2.11 14.12 -4.79
C GLY A 128 1.27 13.69 -3.60
N ILE A 129 1.29 14.49 -2.54
CA ILE A 129 0.46 14.36 -1.35
C ILE A 129 -0.05 15.75 -1.01
N GLY A 130 -1.36 15.90 -0.86
CA GLY A 130 -2.01 17.10 -0.38
C GLY A 130 -2.91 16.80 0.80
N ILE A 131 -2.98 17.67 1.78
CA ILE A 131 -3.77 17.52 3.00
C ILE A 131 -4.66 18.74 3.19
N GLY A 132 -5.97 18.52 3.27
CA GLY A 132 -6.95 19.55 3.56
C GLY A 132 -7.53 19.37 4.96
N VAL A 133 -7.65 20.44 5.71
CA VAL A 133 -8.18 20.46 7.07
C VAL A 133 -9.31 21.46 7.17
N VAL A 134 -10.44 21.04 7.73
CA VAL A 134 -11.58 21.95 8.05
C VAL A 134 -11.85 21.88 9.54
N GLU A 135 -11.73 23.00 10.18
CA GLU A 135 -11.86 23.14 11.64
C GLU A 135 -13.30 22.97 12.12
N PRO A 136 -13.52 22.59 13.40
CA PRO A 136 -14.85 22.38 13.97
C PRO A 136 -15.80 23.57 13.82
N SER A 137 -15.31 24.80 13.98
CA SER A 137 -16.12 26.02 13.81
C SER A 137 -16.70 26.15 12.40
N GLU A 138 -15.98 25.73 11.39
CA GLU A 138 -16.46 25.71 10.02
C GLU A 138 -17.44 24.56 9.78
N ILE A 139 -17.21 23.38 10.42
CA ILE A 139 -18.14 22.26 10.37
C ILE A 139 -19.50 22.67 10.92
N ASP A 140 -19.52 23.38 12.06
CA ASP A 140 -20.75 23.90 12.68
C ASP A 140 -21.49 24.89 11.75
N ARG A 141 -20.73 25.65 10.95
CA ARG A 141 -21.29 26.65 10.03
C ARG A 141 -21.91 26.01 8.77
N VAL A 142 -21.23 25.01 8.18
CA VAL A 142 -21.60 24.50 6.84
C VAL A 142 -22.17 23.08 6.85
N ASN A 143 -22.11 22.38 7.94
CA ASN A 143 -22.35 20.96 8.19
C ASN A 143 -21.21 20.03 7.74
N ILE A 144 -21.24 18.79 8.26
CA ILE A 144 -20.18 17.78 8.05
C ILE A 144 -20.02 17.38 6.58
N TYR A 145 -21.10 17.33 5.81
CA TYR A 145 -21.05 16.95 4.39
C TYR A 145 -20.30 18.01 3.56
N GLN A 146 -20.63 19.28 3.74
CA GLN A 146 -19.96 20.37 3.04
C GLN A 146 -18.51 20.53 3.52
N ALA A 147 -18.26 20.37 4.83
CA ALA A 147 -16.90 20.40 5.39
C ALA A 147 -16.03 19.29 4.81
N SER A 148 -16.54 18.07 4.64
CA SER A 148 -15.78 16.98 4.01
C SER A 148 -15.42 17.31 2.56
N ARG A 149 -16.35 17.84 1.78
CA ARG A 149 -16.08 18.27 0.40
C ARG A 149 -15.03 19.40 0.34
N GLN A 150 -15.13 20.34 1.29
CA GLN A 150 -14.19 21.44 1.39
C GLN A 150 -12.77 20.93 1.76
N ALA A 151 -12.66 20.00 2.72
CA ALA A 151 -11.40 19.37 3.05
C ALA A 151 -10.78 18.64 1.85
N MET A 152 -11.61 17.90 1.07
CA MET A 152 -11.15 17.22 -0.15
C MET A 152 -10.65 18.23 -1.21
N LEU A 153 -11.36 19.34 -1.42
CA LEU A 153 -10.91 20.39 -2.34
C LEU A 153 -9.56 20.97 -1.91
N LEU A 154 -9.42 21.33 -0.62
CA LEU A 154 -8.17 21.81 -0.06
C LEU A 154 -7.03 20.80 -0.26
N ALA A 155 -7.30 19.52 -0.04
CA ALA A 155 -6.30 18.46 -0.27
C ALA A 155 -5.84 18.39 -1.74
N VAL A 156 -6.76 18.59 -2.70
CA VAL A 156 -6.41 18.62 -4.13
C VAL A 156 -5.61 19.88 -4.49
N GLU A 157 -5.97 21.02 -3.91
CA GLU A 157 -5.26 22.29 -4.13
C GLU A 157 -3.82 22.28 -3.59
N GLU A 158 -3.57 21.50 -2.52
CA GLU A 158 -2.24 21.32 -1.91
C GLU A 158 -1.35 20.31 -2.69
N LEU A 159 -1.87 19.63 -3.71
CA LEU A 159 -1.04 18.77 -4.55
C LEU A 159 0.01 19.60 -5.32
N PRO A 160 1.23 19.08 -5.52
CA PRO A 160 2.30 19.82 -6.21
C PRO A 160 1.99 20.13 -7.69
N PHE A 161 1.01 19.45 -8.27
CA PHE A 161 0.48 19.68 -9.61
C PHE A 161 -0.96 19.15 -9.70
N PRO A 162 -1.77 19.72 -10.63
CA PRO A 162 -3.16 19.31 -10.76
C PRO A 162 -3.28 17.85 -11.23
N PRO A 163 -4.13 17.04 -10.60
CA PRO A 163 -4.41 15.69 -11.07
C PRO A 163 -5.25 15.73 -12.36
N SER A 164 -5.07 14.75 -13.21
CA SER A 164 -5.86 14.60 -14.46
C SER A 164 -7.13 13.78 -14.25
N ALA A 165 -7.22 13.05 -13.14
CA ALA A 165 -8.41 12.32 -12.69
C ALA A 165 -8.41 12.19 -11.17
N LEU A 166 -9.62 12.08 -10.59
CA LEU A 166 -9.84 11.91 -9.15
C LEU A 166 -10.63 10.61 -8.91
N LEU A 167 -10.20 9.83 -7.93
CA LEU A 167 -10.89 8.66 -7.41
C LEU A 167 -11.32 8.96 -5.97
N LEU A 168 -12.62 8.71 -5.67
CA LEU A 168 -13.28 8.97 -4.40
C LEU A 168 -13.88 7.68 -3.84
#